data_7bd8a1acfde4da87869efe9547dff68f
#
_entry.id   7bd8a1acfde4da87869efe9547dff68f
#
_cell.length_a   1.000
_cell.length_b   1.000
_cell.length_c   1.000
_cell.angle_alpha   90.00
_cell.angle_beta   90.00
_cell.angle_gamma   90.00
#
_symmetry.space_group_name_H-M   'P 1'
#
loop_
_entity.id
_entity.type
_entity.pdbx_description
1 polymer ?
#
loop_
_entity_poly.entity_id
_entity_poly.type
_entity_poly.pdbx_seq_one_letter_code
_entity_poly.pdbx_strand_id
1 'polypeptide(L)'
;MAYTSRTISNFLRSRRIHVNETDSMSTPYPHKHSGPVLVCGNAWCLHEDLAAARKILGDVPVLAVNGASREVKAIALYSCHPHRFVEKGSEWIRHQRRLFGDGFTVHSSNKPKHGDLPYVEYWWHIPGGGGSAWGARKIAKLMGFDTVVLCGCPLLPGNYTGHRPGMIMNKSEITDQYAAEIASDTDWHEGAYSMSGKTKDILRCP
;
A
#
# COMPACT_ATOMS: atom_id res chain seq x y z
N MET A 1 -28.26 -35.95 3.70
CA MET A 1 -26.88 -36.38 3.41
C MET A 1 -25.95 -35.44 4.14
N ALA A 2 -25.25 -35.95 5.15
CA ALA A 2 -24.36 -35.14 6.01
C ALA A 2 -22.96 -35.09 5.38
N TYR A 3 -22.49 -33.94 5.02
CA TYR A 3 -21.10 -33.71 4.60
C TYR A 3 -20.19 -33.85 5.82
N THR A 4 -19.26 -34.79 5.75
CA THR A 4 -18.35 -35.11 6.85
C THR A 4 -17.25 -34.05 7.01
N SER A 5 -16.90 -33.72 8.24
CA SER A 5 -15.95 -32.69 8.67
C SER A 5 -14.51 -32.84 8.12
N ARG A 6 -14.20 -33.98 7.46
CA ARG A 6 -12.90 -34.22 6.81
C ARG A 6 -12.65 -33.44 5.53
N THR A 7 -13.72 -33.05 4.81
CA THR A 7 -13.61 -32.33 3.52
C THR A 7 -13.21 -30.86 3.73
N ILE A 8 -13.63 -30.25 4.83
CA ILE A 8 -13.32 -28.84 5.16
C ILE A 8 -11.86 -28.69 5.62
N SER A 9 -11.33 -29.67 6.36
CA SER A 9 -9.94 -29.63 6.83
C SER A 9 -8.90 -29.71 5.71
N ASN A 10 -9.18 -30.42 4.63
CA ASN A 10 -8.28 -30.54 3.49
C ASN A 10 -8.31 -29.30 2.57
N PHE A 11 -9.43 -28.56 2.52
CA PHE A 11 -9.54 -27.35 1.74
C PHE A 11 -8.76 -26.18 2.37
N LEU A 12 -8.68 -26.14 3.70
CA LEU A 12 -7.92 -25.11 4.43
C LEU A 12 -6.40 -25.37 4.48
N ARG A 13 -5.96 -26.62 4.24
CA ARG A 13 -4.52 -26.95 4.17
C ARG A 13 -3.85 -26.60 2.84
N SER A 14 -4.60 -26.41 1.75
CA SER A 14 -4.03 -26.17 0.42
C SER A 14 -3.73 -24.71 0.10
N ARG A 15 -4.06 -23.77 0.98
CA ARG A 15 -3.73 -22.33 0.82
C ARG A 15 -2.73 -21.82 1.85
N ARG A 16 -1.77 -22.64 2.26
CA ARG A 16 -0.52 -22.05 2.72
C ARG A 16 0.08 -21.34 1.52
N ILE A 17 0.06 -20.01 1.56
CA ILE A 17 0.87 -19.18 0.67
C ILE A 17 2.31 -19.63 0.91
N HIS A 18 2.78 -20.56 0.07
CA HIS A 18 4.18 -20.78 -0.06
C HIS A 18 4.72 -19.48 -0.67
N VAL A 19 5.24 -18.60 0.15
CA VAL A 19 6.25 -17.66 -0.28
C VAL A 19 7.40 -18.59 -0.72
N ASN A 20 7.45 -18.86 -2.02
CA ASN A 20 8.57 -19.63 -2.56
C ASN A 20 9.83 -18.80 -2.35
N GLU A 21 10.63 -19.18 -1.36
CA GLU A 21 11.97 -18.62 -1.10
C GLU A 21 12.94 -18.82 -2.27
N THR A 22 12.49 -19.42 -3.37
CA THR A 22 13.35 -19.85 -4.49
C THR A 22 13.34 -18.95 -5.71
N ASP A 23 12.63 -17.80 -5.71
CA ASP A 23 12.80 -16.83 -6.79
C ASP A 23 13.94 -15.87 -6.45
N SER A 24 15.10 -16.15 -7.01
CA SER A 24 16.45 -15.63 -6.76
C SER A 24 16.66 -14.14 -7.09
N MET A 25 15.65 -13.27 -6.99
CA MET A 25 15.74 -11.88 -7.45
C MET A 25 15.15 -10.82 -6.51
N SER A 26 14.70 -11.14 -5.32
CA SER A 26 14.35 -10.16 -4.31
C SER A 26 15.45 -10.05 -3.26
N THR A 27 16.04 -8.89 -3.11
CA THR A 27 16.91 -8.61 -1.97
C THR A 27 16.07 -8.79 -0.70
N PRO A 28 16.45 -9.67 0.24
CA PRO A 28 15.71 -9.85 1.48
C PRO A 28 15.63 -8.50 2.20
N TYR A 29 14.44 -8.12 2.66
CA TYR A 29 14.28 -6.93 3.46
C TYR A 29 14.87 -7.17 4.86
N PRO A 30 15.94 -6.43 5.25
CA PRO A 30 16.74 -6.78 6.43
C PRO A 30 16.11 -6.35 7.75
N HIS A 31 15.09 -5.48 7.70
CA HIS A 31 14.51 -4.89 8.90
C HIS A 31 13.19 -5.56 9.26
N LYS A 32 13.01 -5.88 10.53
CA LYS A 32 11.70 -6.26 11.08
C LYS A 32 11.15 -5.09 11.86
N HIS A 33 10.03 -4.58 11.40
CA HIS A 33 9.25 -3.57 12.13
C HIS A 33 8.22 -4.25 13.04
N SER A 34 7.62 -3.47 13.90
CA SER A 34 6.49 -3.88 14.76
C SER A 34 5.62 -2.65 15.01
N GLY A 35 4.41 -2.88 15.50
CA GLY A 35 3.46 -1.81 15.79
C GLY A 35 2.83 -1.19 14.56
N PRO A 36 2.20 -0.01 14.70
CA PRO A 36 1.43 0.62 13.65
C PRO A 36 2.27 1.36 12.61
N VAL A 37 1.74 1.42 11.39
CA VAL A 37 2.25 2.25 10.28
C VAL A 37 1.10 2.89 9.52
N LEU A 38 1.30 4.11 9.03
CA LEU A 38 0.36 4.78 8.13
C LEU A 38 0.79 4.56 6.68
N VAL A 39 -0.09 4.03 5.86
CA VAL A 39 0.06 3.94 4.42
C VAL A 39 -0.68 5.10 3.78
N CYS A 40 0.06 6.08 3.29
CA CYS A 40 -0.48 7.32 2.76
C CYS A 40 -0.59 7.29 1.24
N GLY A 41 -1.81 7.28 0.72
CA GLY A 41 -2.13 7.57 -0.67
C GLY A 41 -2.29 9.09 -0.91
N ASN A 42 -2.45 9.49 -2.16
CA ASN A 42 -2.45 10.91 -2.54
C ASN A 42 -3.84 11.46 -2.88
N ALA A 43 -4.92 10.91 -2.28
CA ALA A 43 -6.24 11.46 -2.48
C ALA A 43 -6.45 12.76 -1.67
N TRP A 44 -7.45 13.53 -2.07
CA TRP A 44 -7.81 14.83 -1.49
C TRP A 44 -7.98 14.84 0.05
N CYS A 45 -8.38 13.70 0.64
CA CYS A 45 -8.57 13.53 2.07
C CYS A 45 -7.29 13.20 2.86
N LEU A 46 -6.11 13.12 2.21
CA LEU A 46 -4.87 12.68 2.84
C LEU A 46 -4.55 13.42 4.15
N HIS A 47 -4.59 14.74 4.14
CA HIS A 47 -4.17 15.51 5.31
C HIS A 47 -5.14 15.40 6.48
N GLU A 48 -6.45 15.32 6.21
CA GLU A 48 -7.48 15.10 7.22
C GLU A 48 -7.36 13.69 7.83
N ASP A 49 -7.23 12.67 6.99
CA ASP A 49 -7.04 11.29 7.38
C ASP A 49 -5.78 11.12 8.24
N LEU A 50 -4.67 11.73 7.80
CA LEU A 50 -3.38 11.68 8.50
C LEU A 50 -3.47 12.34 9.88
N ALA A 51 -4.12 13.51 9.96
CA ALA A 51 -4.32 14.21 11.22
C ALA A 51 -5.21 13.40 12.19
N ALA A 52 -6.27 12.78 11.69
CA ALA A 52 -7.16 11.94 12.48
C ALA A 52 -6.45 10.64 12.94
N ALA A 53 -5.70 9.98 12.07
CA ALA A 53 -4.93 8.78 12.42
C ALA A 53 -3.87 9.08 13.49
N ARG A 54 -3.16 10.20 13.40
CA ARG A 54 -2.16 10.62 14.41
C ARG A 54 -2.77 10.96 15.76
N LYS A 55 -4.00 11.42 15.82
CA LYS A 55 -4.71 11.60 17.11
C LYS A 55 -4.96 10.28 17.83
N ILE A 56 -5.13 9.18 17.08
CA ILE A 56 -5.41 7.86 17.62
C ILE A 56 -4.10 7.12 17.95
N LEU A 57 -3.11 7.17 17.06
CA LEU A 57 -1.92 6.32 17.09
C LEU A 57 -0.64 7.06 17.54
N GLY A 58 -0.69 8.38 17.61
CA GLY A 58 0.52 9.20 17.84
C GLY A 58 1.35 9.38 16.57
N ASP A 59 2.62 9.72 16.77
CA ASP A 59 3.58 9.88 15.66
C ASP A 59 4.21 8.52 15.32
N VAL A 60 3.62 7.86 14.34
CA VAL A 60 4.02 6.54 13.86
C VAL A 60 4.64 6.63 12.46
N PRO A 61 5.45 5.63 12.05
CA PRO A 61 6.06 5.58 10.73
C PRO A 61 5.04 5.74 9.59
N VAL A 62 5.51 6.30 8.47
CA VAL A 62 4.71 6.49 7.27
C VAL A 62 5.36 5.76 6.09
N LEU A 63 4.56 5.03 5.33
CA LEU A 63 4.88 4.52 4.01
C LEU A 63 4.09 5.33 2.98
N ALA A 64 4.78 6.07 2.11
CA ALA A 64 4.14 6.92 1.12
C ALA A 64 3.96 6.19 -0.22
N VAL A 65 2.76 6.30 -0.78
CA VAL A 65 2.37 5.66 -2.04
C VAL A 65 2.27 6.69 -3.15
N ASN A 66 3.00 6.47 -4.22
CA ASN A 66 2.95 7.34 -5.40
C ASN A 66 3.20 8.82 -5.04
N GLY A 67 2.30 9.71 -5.46
CA GLY A 67 2.40 11.15 -5.24
C GLY A 67 2.35 11.61 -3.77
N ALA A 68 1.92 10.77 -2.83
CA ALA A 68 1.95 11.11 -1.40
C ALA A 68 3.38 11.39 -0.89
N SER A 69 4.40 10.88 -1.58
CA SER A 69 5.80 11.19 -1.31
C SER A 69 6.16 12.68 -1.38
N ARG A 70 5.30 13.50 -1.95
CA ARG A 70 5.46 14.97 -2.01
C ARG A 70 4.85 15.67 -0.80
N GLU A 71 3.95 14.99 -0.11
CA GLU A 71 3.07 15.57 0.90
C GLU A 71 3.46 15.17 2.32
N VAL A 72 4.11 14.00 2.48
CA VAL A 72 4.38 13.44 3.80
C VAL A 72 5.82 12.93 3.90
N LYS A 73 6.43 13.12 5.08
CA LYS A 73 7.70 12.47 5.41
C LYS A 73 7.45 10.96 5.58
N ALA A 74 8.22 10.14 4.86
CA ALA A 74 8.06 8.70 4.87
C ALA A 74 9.38 7.97 5.14
N ILE A 75 9.29 6.80 5.77
CA ILE A 75 10.41 5.87 5.93
C ILE A 75 10.57 4.96 4.70
N ALA A 76 9.51 4.83 3.91
CA ALA A 76 9.51 4.03 2.70
C ALA A 76 8.59 4.64 1.63
N LEU A 77 9.01 4.55 0.37
CA LEU A 77 8.19 4.91 -0.79
C LEU A 77 7.79 3.64 -1.53
N TYR A 78 6.53 3.54 -1.93
CA TYR A 78 6.04 2.43 -2.74
C TYR A 78 5.28 2.87 -3.98
N SER A 79 5.48 2.15 -5.08
CA SER A 79 4.67 2.26 -6.28
C SER A 79 4.66 0.94 -7.05
N CYS A 80 3.50 0.56 -7.61
CA CYS A 80 3.42 -0.46 -8.65
C CYS A 80 3.79 0.09 -10.05
N HIS A 81 4.09 1.37 -10.16
CA HIS A 81 4.59 2.07 -11.35
C HIS A 81 5.97 2.68 -11.10
N PRO A 82 7.02 1.86 -10.91
CA PRO A 82 8.31 2.32 -10.40
C PRO A 82 9.01 3.35 -11.29
N HIS A 83 8.79 3.37 -12.60
CA HIS A 83 9.34 4.38 -13.52
C HIS A 83 8.97 5.81 -13.10
N ARG A 84 7.82 6.01 -12.46
CA ARG A 84 7.39 7.32 -11.96
C ARG A 84 8.21 7.88 -10.79
N PHE A 85 9.00 7.07 -10.13
CA PHE A 85 9.87 7.56 -9.07
C PHE A 85 10.85 8.62 -9.57
N VAL A 86 11.30 8.53 -10.82
CA VAL A 86 12.28 9.41 -11.45
C VAL A 86 11.79 10.11 -12.71
N GLU A 87 10.64 9.74 -13.24
CA GLU A 87 10.05 10.31 -14.44
C GLU A 87 9.82 11.82 -14.29
N LYS A 88 10.12 12.58 -15.37
CA LYS A 88 9.87 14.03 -15.40
C LYS A 88 8.41 14.34 -15.09
N GLY A 89 8.19 15.21 -14.10
CA GLY A 89 6.88 15.63 -13.63
C GLY A 89 6.31 14.80 -12.46
N SER A 90 6.82 13.60 -12.20
CA SER A 90 6.54 12.88 -10.95
C SER A 90 7.70 12.97 -9.95
N GLU A 91 8.88 12.52 -10.27
CA GLU A 91 10.14 12.69 -9.54
C GLU A 91 10.02 12.47 -8.02
N TRP A 92 9.28 11.44 -7.61
CA TRP A 92 8.89 11.24 -6.20
C TRP A 92 10.09 11.09 -5.25
N ILE A 93 11.15 10.40 -5.67
CA ILE A 93 12.39 10.27 -4.89
C ILE A 93 13.03 11.64 -4.68
N ARG A 94 13.14 12.45 -5.74
CA ARG A 94 13.74 13.78 -5.65
C ARG A 94 12.92 14.70 -4.73
N HIS A 95 11.59 14.64 -4.81
CA HIS A 95 10.72 15.42 -3.94
C HIS A 95 10.86 15.00 -2.48
N GLN A 96 10.82 13.71 -2.19
CA GLN A 96 10.99 13.19 -0.83
C GLN A 96 12.32 13.64 -0.24
N ARG A 97 13.41 13.45 -0.99
CA ARG A 97 14.76 13.85 -0.56
C ARG A 97 14.87 15.35 -0.29
N ARG A 98 14.35 16.18 -1.18
CA ARG A 98 14.40 17.65 -1.05
C ARG A 98 13.60 18.15 0.15
N LEU A 99 12.44 17.58 0.43
CA LEU A 99 11.52 18.08 1.46
C LEU A 99 11.81 17.48 2.84
N PHE A 100 12.26 16.23 2.88
CA PHE A 100 12.32 15.45 4.12
C PHE A 100 13.67 14.76 4.37
N GLY A 101 14.64 14.93 3.45
CA GLY A 101 15.98 14.31 3.55
C GLY A 101 16.04 12.86 3.06
N ASP A 102 17.21 12.24 3.31
CA ASP A 102 17.55 10.88 2.92
C ASP A 102 17.15 9.90 4.00
N GLY A 103 16.51 9.20 4.34
CA GLY A 103 16.16 8.32 5.48
C GLY A 103 14.97 7.47 5.12
N PHE A 104 14.84 7.17 3.82
CA PHE A 104 13.75 6.35 3.30
C PHE A 104 14.30 5.31 2.32
N THR A 105 13.57 4.23 2.15
CA THR A 105 13.82 3.17 1.19
C THR A 105 12.80 3.19 0.05
N VAL A 106 13.16 2.64 -1.11
CA VAL A 106 12.30 2.63 -2.30
C VAL A 106 11.90 1.20 -2.64
N HIS A 107 10.62 0.97 -2.65
CA HIS A 107 10.00 -0.35 -2.82
C HIS A 107 9.10 -0.38 -4.05
N SER A 108 9.08 -1.53 -4.72
CA SER A 108 8.14 -1.81 -5.81
C SER A 108 7.74 -3.27 -5.87
N SER A 109 6.85 -3.60 -6.77
CA SER A 109 6.45 -4.97 -7.09
C SER A 109 6.55 -5.24 -8.59
N ASN A 110 6.40 -6.52 -9.01
CA ASN A 110 6.38 -6.90 -10.41
C ASN A 110 7.69 -6.62 -11.18
N LYS A 111 8.84 -6.87 -10.57
CA LYS A 111 10.17 -6.72 -11.19
C LYS A 111 10.26 -7.26 -12.63
N PRO A 112 9.75 -8.47 -12.95
CA PRO A 112 9.84 -9.01 -14.30
C PRO A 112 9.21 -8.13 -15.38
N LYS A 113 8.17 -7.37 -15.00
CA LYS A 113 7.48 -6.45 -15.91
C LYS A 113 8.29 -5.17 -16.18
N HIS A 114 9.08 -4.72 -15.21
CA HIS A 114 9.72 -3.41 -15.23
C HIS A 114 11.24 -3.46 -15.45
N GLY A 115 11.84 -4.65 -15.35
CA GLY A 115 13.30 -4.82 -15.41
C GLY A 115 14.01 -4.30 -14.15
N ASP A 116 15.33 -4.22 -14.22
CA ASP A 116 16.14 -3.69 -13.13
C ASP A 116 16.15 -2.15 -13.17
N LEU A 117 15.66 -1.58 -12.08
CA LEU A 117 15.66 -0.13 -11.86
C LEU A 117 16.54 0.17 -10.65
N PRO A 118 17.71 0.80 -10.85
CA PRO A 118 18.75 0.90 -9.80
C PRO A 118 18.35 1.74 -8.59
N TYR A 119 17.26 2.50 -8.70
CA TYR A 119 16.70 3.30 -7.61
C TYR A 119 15.64 2.55 -6.79
N VAL A 120 15.23 1.33 -7.20
CA VAL A 120 14.34 0.46 -6.42
C VAL A 120 15.20 -0.48 -5.60
N GLU A 121 15.21 -0.29 -4.29
CA GLU A 121 16.02 -1.06 -3.37
C GLU A 121 15.42 -2.43 -3.07
N TYR A 122 14.08 -2.50 -2.97
CA TYR A 122 13.38 -3.72 -2.61
C TYR A 122 12.26 -4.05 -3.60
N TRP A 123 12.34 -5.24 -4.17
CA TRP A 123 11.31 -5.78 -5.05
C TRP A 123 10.51 -6.85 -4.33
N TRP A 124 9.20 -6.67 -4.31
CA TRP A 124 8.29 -7.56 -3.62
C TRP A 124 7.48 -8.39 -4.59
N HIS A 125 7.36 -9.68 -4.27
CA HIS A 125 6.40 -10.55 -4.93
C HIS A 125 5.13 -10.60 -4.08
N ILE A 126 4.13 -9.82 -4.47
CA ILE A 126 2.84 -9.75 -3.78
C ILE A 126 1.71 -10.09 -4.75
N PRO A 127 0.66 -10.78 -4.27
CA PRO A 127 -0.51 -11.01 -5.11
C PRO A 127 -1.12 -9.70 -5.57
N GLY A 128 -1.56 -9.65 -6.82
CA GLY A 128 -2.13 -8.45 -7.44
C GLY A 128 -3.48 -8.04 -6.87
N GLY A 129 -4.00 -6.90 -7.33
CA GLY A 129 -5.30 -6.36 -6.99
C GLY A 129 -5.29 -5.19 -6.00
N GLY A 130 -6.37 -4.43 -5.96
CA GLY A 130 -6.60 -3.32 -5.02
C GLY A 130 -5.77 -2.06 -5.23
N GLY A 131 -4.97 -1.98 -6.29
CA GLY A 131 -4.14 -0.82 -6.62
C GLY A 131 -2.91 -0.63 -5.71
N SER A 132 -2.18 0.48 -5.91
CA SER A 132 -0.90 0.72 -5.23
C SER A 132 -1.03 0.84 -3.71
N ALA A 133 -2.10 1.42 -3.19
CA ALA A 133 -2.29 1.57 -1.74
C ALA A 133 -2.46 0.21 -1.06
N TRP A 134 -3.21 -0.69 -1.69
CA TRP A 134 -3.39 -2.05 -1.17
C TRP A 134 -2.10 -2.88 -1.29
N GLY A 135 -1.35 -2.72 -2.37
CA GLY A 135 -0.01 -3.28 -2.51
C GLY A 135 0.93 -2.81 -1.39
N ALA A 136 0.94 -1.52 -1.10
CA ALA A 136 1.72 -0.95 -0.01
C ALA A 136 1.30 -1.50 1.37
N ARG A 137 0.01 -1.72 1.60
CA ARG A 137 -0.48 -2.39 2.81
C ARG A 137 0.10 -3.80 2.97
N LYS A 138 0.09 -4.58 1.88
CA LYS A 138 0.67 -5.94 1.88
C LYS A 138 2.16 -5.91 2.22
N ILE A 139 2.89 -5.00 1.59
CA ILE A 139 4.32 -4.81 1.87
C ILE A 139 4.55 -4.40 3.33
N ALA A 140 3.79 -3.47 3.87
CA ALA A 140 3.91 -3.06 5.27
C ALA A 140 3.76 -4.27 6.22
N LYS A 141 2.80 -5.17 5.97
CA LYS A 141 2.66 -6.41 6.74
C LYS A 141 3.89 -7.32 6.59
N LEU A 142 4.42 -7.46 5.38
CA LEU A 142 5.64 -8.25 5.12
C LEU A 142 6.90 -7.62 5.75
N MET A 143 6.93 -6.30 5.92
CA MET A 143 7.97 -5.59 6.67
C MET A 143 7.88 -5.83 8.19
N GLY A 144 6.77 -6.40 8.68
CA GLY A 144 6.57 -6.76 10.08
C GLY A 144 5.61 -5.85 10.86
N PHE A 145 5.03 -4.82 10.24
CA PHE A 145 4.01 -4.00 10.91
C PHE A 145 2.74 -4.83 11.14
N ASP A 146 2.21 -4.78 12.35
CA ASP A 146 1.02 -5.54 12.75
C ASP A 146 -0.28 -4.75 12.53
N THR A 147 -0.19 -3.44 12.54
CA THR A 147 -1.31 -2.52 12.34
C THR A 147 -1.01 -1.56 11.20
N VAL A 148 -1.83 -1.59 10.14
CA VAL A 148 -1.67 -0.76 8.95
C VAL A 148 -2.90 0.09 8.73
N VAL A 149 -2.75 1.41 8.75
CA VAL A 149 -3.87 2.36 8.57
C VAL A 149 -3.71 3.10 7.25
N LEU A 150 -4.69 2.96 6.36
CA LEU A 150 -4.74 3.66 5.08
C LEU A 150 -5.24 5.10 5.29
N CYS A 151 -4.46 6.08 4.84
CA CYS A 151 -4.79 7.50 4.82
C CYS A 151 -4.74 8.03 3.38
N GLY A 152 -5.70 8.85 2.97
CA GLY A 152 -5.75 9.34 1.60
C GLY A 152 -5.98 8.26 0.53
N CYS A 153 -6.72 7.21 0.88
CA CYS A 153 -7.02 6.06 0.03
C CYS A 153 -8.54 5.74 -0.01
N PRO A 154 -9.43 6.70 -0.24
CA PRO A 154 -10.86 6.53 -0.03
C PRO A 154 -11.55 5.65 -1.08
N LEU A 155 -10.91 5.36 -2.22
CA LEU A 155 -11.52 4.71 -3.39
C LEU A 155 -12.84 5.38 -3.82
N LEU A 156 -12.85 6.68 -3.79
CA LEU A 156 -13.93 7.52 -4.28
C LEU A 156 -13.42 8.36 -5.46
N PRO A 157 -14.29 8.72 -6.41
CA PRO A 157 -13.94 9.71 -7.43
C PRO A 157 -13.49 11.01 -6.79
N GLY A 158 -12.43 11.62 -7.29
CA GLY A 158 -11.92 12.87 -6.77
C GLY A 158 -10.53 13.21 -7.26
N ASN A 159 -10.04 14.35 -6.83
CA ASN A 159 -8.72 14.85 -7.17
C ASN A 159 -7.65 14.26 -6.23
N TYR A 160 -6.44 14.18 -6.72
CA TYR A 160 -5.27 13.99 -5.87
C TYR A 160 -4.85 15.31 -5.21
N THR A 161 -4.27 15.21 -4.03
CA THR A 161 -3.64 16.34 -3.35
C THR A 161 -2.61 17.00 -4.28
N GLY A 162 -2.60 18.33 -4.34
CA GLY A 162 -1.66 19.08 -5.16
C GLY A 162 -1.96 19.09 -6.68
N HIS A 163 -3.06 18.50 -7.14
CA HIS A 163 -3.48 18.59 -8.53
C HIS A 163 -4.43 19.79 -8.78
N ARG A 164 -4.41 20.27 -10.03
CA ARG A 164 -5.27 21.40 -10.44
C ARG A 164 -6.74 21.07 -10.22
N PRO A 165 -7.55 22.02 -9.74
CA PRO A 165 -8.99 21.87 -9.65
C PRO A 165 -9.60 21.39 -10.98
N GLY A 166 -10.55 20.46 -10.92
CA GLY A 166 -11.26 19.93 -12.09
C GLY A 166 -10.66 18.70 -12.77
N MET A 167 -9.46 18.23 -12.34
CA MET A 167 -8.88 17.02 -12.86
C MET A 167 -9.35 15.81 -12.02
N ILE A 168 -10.37 15.10 -12.49
CA ILE A 168 -10.81 13.85 -11.86
C ILE A 168 -9.85 12.74 -12.26
N MET A 169 -9.01 12.29 -11.32
CA MET A 169 -7.98 11.29 -11.59
C MET A 169 -8.47 9.85 -11.47
N ASN A 170 -9.53 9.62 -10.71
CA ASN A 170 -10.12 8.29 -10.53
C ASN A 170 -11.55 8.27 -11.07
N LYS A 171 -11.80 7.42 -12.06
CA LYS A 171 -13.14 7.12 -12.53
C LYS A 171 -13.83 6.18 -11.54
N SER A 172 -15.15 6.28 -11.40
CA SER A 172 -15.94 5.42 -10.50
C SER A 172 -15.72 3.93 -10.76
N GLU A 173 -15.66 3.52 -12.02
CA GLU A 173 -15.47 2.13 -12.42
C GLU A 173 -14.16 1.53 -11.87
N ILE A 174 -13.05 2.29 -11.91
CA ILE A 174 -11.76 1.85 -11.37
C ILE A 174 -11.80 1.78 -9.85
N THR A 175 -12.44 2.76 -9.20
CA THR A 175 -12.54 2.75 -7.73
C THR A 175 -13.43 1.63 -7.23
N ASP A 176 -14.49 1.28 -7.97
CA ASP A 176 -15.37 0.14 -7.65
C ASP A 176 -14.66 -1.18 -7.85
N GLN A 177 -13.91 -1.33 -8.94
CA GLN A 177 -13.08 -2.51 -9.17
C GLN A 177 -12.09 -2.71 -8.02
N TYR A 178 -11.32 -1.69 -7.64
CA TYR A 178 -10.36 -1.81 -6.54
C TYR A 178 -11.03 -2.09 -5.19
N ALA A 179 -12.20 -1.52 -4.94
CA ALA A 179 -12.96 -1.81 -3.74
C ALA A 179 -13.39 -3.28 -3.69
N ALA A 180 -13.87 -3.84 -4.80
CA ALA A 180 -14.23 -5.25 -4.91
C ALA A 180 -13.01 -6.18 -4.73
N GLU A 181 -11.87 -5.82 -5.34
CA GLU A 181 -10.62 -6.56 -5.19
C GLU A 181 -10.14 -6.58 -3.74
N ILE A 182 -10.17 -5.44 -3.04
CA ILE A 182 -9.82 -5.37 -1.62
C ILE A 182 -10.80 -6.18 -0.79
N ALA A 183 -12.11 -6.05 -1.01
CA ALA A 183 -13.12 -6.77 -0.26
C ALA A 183 -12.99 -8.30 -0.39
N SER A 184 -12.55 -8.79 -1.53
CA SER A 184 -12.33 -10.22 -1.79
C SER A 184 -11.01 -10.76 -1.23
N ASP A 185 -10.05 -9.90 -0.91
CA ASP A 185 -8.68 -10.26 -0.51
C ASP A 185 -8.54 -10.41 1.02
N THR A 186 -9.46 -11.18 1.60
CA THR A 186 -9.69 -11.28 3.06
C THR A 186 -8.47 -11.75 3.87
N ASP A 187 -7.58 -12.52 3.27
CA ASP A 187 -6.34 -13.00 3.91
C ASP A 187 -5.43 -11.83 4.35
N TRP A 188 -5.65 -10.66 3.76
CA TRP A 188 -4.87 -9.45 4.04
C TRP A 188 -5.63 -8.40 4.86
N HIS A 189 -6.84 -8.69 5.36
CA HIS A 189 -7.61 -7.73 6.17
C HIS A 189 -7.12 -7.63 7.61
N GLU A 190 -6.55 -8.68 8.18
CA GLU A 190 -6.08 -8.68 9.56
C GLU A 190 -5.06 -7.56 9.82
N GLY A 191 -5.36 -6.70 10.80
CA GLY A 191 -4.55 -5.53 11.13
C GLY A 191 -4.60 -4.39 10.10
N ALA A 192 -5.51 -4.44 9.12
CA ALA A 192 -5.73 -3.38 8.14
C ALA A 192 -6.93 -2.52 8.53
N TYR A 193 -6.74 -1.20 8.49
CA TYR A 193 -7.75 -0.19 8.78
C TYR A 193 -7.71 0.91 7.73
N SER A 194 -8.76 1.73 7.65
CA SER A 194 -8.78 2.90 6.78
C SER A 194 -9.52 4.06 7.41
N MET A 195 -9.08 5.28 7.13
CA MET A 195 -9.66 6.50 7.69
C MET A 195 -10.87 6.98 6.92
N SER A 196 -11.01 6.68 5.62
CA SER A 196 -12.04 7.30 4.78
C SER A 196 -12.54 6.41 3.64
N GLY A 197 -13.73 6.76 3.12
CA GLY A 197 -14.34 6.23 1.91
C GLY A 197 -14.65 4.73 1.91
N LYS A 198 -14.74 4.13 0.74
CA LYS A 198 -15.07 2.69 0.56
C LYS A 198 -14.07 1.77 1.26
N THR A 199 -12.79 2.16 1.33
CA THR A 199 -11.79 1.37 2.07
C THR A 199 -12.10 1.32 3.55
N LYS A 200 -12.63 2.39 4.16
CA LYS A 200 -13.11 2.41 5.55
C LYS A 200 -14.32 1.50 5.75
N ASP A 201 -15.25 1.48 4.79
CA ASP A 201 -16.42 0.61 4.86
C ASP A 201 -16.03 -0.88 4.82
N ILE A 202 -14.97 -1.22 4.09
CA ILE A 202 -14.45 -2.60 3.97
C ILE A 202 -13.60 -2.98 5.19
N LEU A 203 -12.69 -2.10 5.64
CA LEU A 203 -11.64 -2.43 6.61
C LEU A 203 -11.93 -1.91 8.03
N ARG A 204 -12.90 -1.03 8.20
CA ARG A 204 -13.22 -0.27 9.43
C ARG A 204 -12.19 0.84 9.74
N CYS A 205 -12.52 1.66 10.72
CA CYS A 205 -11.62 2.63 11.34
C CYS A 205 -10.84 1.97 12.49
N PRO A 206 -9.57 2.36 12.75
CA PRO A 206 -8.81 1.87 13.88
C PRO A 206 -9.39 2.26 15.24
#